data_9c67b32b57c75034b4aa44a9e78c2d43
#
_entry.id   9c67b32b57c75034b4aa44a9e78c2d43
#
_cell.length_a   1.000
_cell.length_b   1.000
_cell.length_c   1.000
_cell.angle_alpha   90.00
_cell.angle_beta   90.00
_cell.angle_gamma   90.00
#
_symmetry.space_group_name_H-M   'P 1'
#
loop_
_entity.id
_entity.type
_entity.pdbx_description
1 polymer ?
#
loop_
_entity_poly.entity_id
_entity_poly.type
_entity_poly.pdbx_seq_one_letter_code
_entity_poly.pdbx_strand_id
1 'polypeptide(L)'
;MAKPPPYGIIYNWDGAPHGYSAAGQSMEEFVELTYDPVADTQVGALFWCMGEHSARWQSETLEQVGDIHGRRYENSAAYHHTENIRRMEERGEDPQAALIERGHELGISVYASLRVNDNHFDGAQVSDLAALHHTELTELRRQHPEWLLGERTSEWFALSWNMSIPEVRQHRLDHLREICERHDWDGIELDWQRHPFHLPEDDAWRLRYTLTDLQRAARQLTRDIGQRRGRPLHLAVRVAGSLESCRRIGYDIPAWVDEDLCDIVIPAGAAATDPSLDISAFVELCRPKGIAVYGGFDGGLPEPWVGPEDGVYKDQLRTRAIASRYRPAGADGIYAFNWHADADRRRLLLTQIGSQDTLQATDRVYAATHRFLVYEGQWRGAYRPDRLLGQVPVPLRQTLTEVGPVVDLMVVDDFSVEPAQRVELRLHLCEAQAAIT
;
A
#
# COMPACT_ATOMS: atom_id res chain seq x y z
N MET A 1 -7.77 -25.21 0.45
CA MET A 1 -7.72 -24.60 1.80
C MET A 1 -8.94 -23.69 2.00
N ALA A 2 -9.36 -23.42 3.23
CA ALA A 2 -10.43 -22.46 3.47
C ALA A 2 -10.00 -21.07 2.96
N LYS A 3 -10.95 -20.32 2.40
CA LYS A 3 -10.71 -18.95 1.95
C LYS A 3 -10.63 -18.00 3.15
N PRO A 4 -9.96 -16.83 3.00
CA PRO A 4 -10.02 -15.82 4.03
C PRO A 4 -11.47 -15.36 4.24
N PRO A 5 -11.85 -14.97 5.47
CA PRO A 5 -13.16 -14.39 5.71
C PRO A 5 -13.31 -13.07 4.94
N PRO A 6 -14.55 -12.68 4.59
CA PRO A 6 -14.76 -11.40 3.92
C PRO A 6 -14.54 -10.25 4.90
N TYR A 7 -13.73 -9.26 4.52
CA TYR A 7 -13.50 -8.04 5.27
C TYR A 7 -14.25 -6.86 4.65
N GLY A 8 -14.84 -6.01 5.46
CA GLY A 8 -15.33 -4.72 4.98
C GLY A 8 -14.17 -3.84 4.57
N ILE A 9 -13.22 -3.71 5.49
CA ILE A 9 -12.00 -2.95 5.32
C ILE A 9 -10.80 -3.77 5.82
N ILE A 10 -9.74 -3.83 5.03
CA ILE A 10 -8.39 -4.21 5.46
C ILE A 10 -7.66 -2.92 5.78
N TYR A 11 -7.16 -2.79 7.01
CA TYR A 11 -6.39 -1.65 7.48
C TYR A 11 -4.91 -2.00 7.50
N ASN A 12 -4.11 -1.37 6.65
CA ASN A 12 -2.65 -1.55 6.64
C ASN A 12 -1.98 -0.39 7.38
N TRP A 13 -0.98 -0.72 8.18
CA TRP A 13 -0.21 0.23 8.95
C TRP A 13 1.30 -0.04 8.85
N ASP A 14 2.10 1.01 8.88
CA ASP A 14 3.56 1.02 8.68
C ASP A 14 4.37 0.21 9.72
N GLY A 15 3.72 -0.44 10.67
CA GLY A 15 4.42 -1.20 11.71
C GLY A 15 5.13 -0.30 12.74
N ALA A 16 4.70 0.95 12.85
CA ALA A 16 5.23 1.91 13.79
C ALA A 16 4.22 2.17 14.92
N PRO A 17 4.65 2.19 16.18
CA PRO A 17 3.77 2.57 17.28
C PRO A 17 3.21 3.97 17.07
N HIS A 18 1.92 4.15 17.36
CA HIS A 18 1.33 5.47 17.48
C HIS A 18 1.76 6.16 18.76
N GLY A 19 1.76 7.49 18.74
CA GLY A 19 2.05 8.29 19.91
C GLY A 19 3.53 8.32 20.29
N TYR A 20 3.83 9.14 21.30
CA TYR A 20 5.16 9.30 21.84
C TYR A 20 5.10 9.46 23.36
N SER A 21 5.98 8.75 24.06
CA SER A 21 6.26 8.95 25.46
C SER A 21 7.76 9.02 25.70
N ALA A 22 8.22 10.03 26.43
CA ALA A 22 9.63 10.16 26.82
C ALA A 22 10.11 8.99 27.71
N ALA A 23 9.19 8.37 28.46
CA ALA A 23 9.47 7.21 29.28
C ALA A 23 9.47 5.88 28.50
N GLY A 24 9.10 5.91 27.21
CA GLY A 24 8.78 4.73 26.41
C GLY A 24 7.32 4.29 26.63
N GLN A 25 6.77 3.56 25.66
CA GLN A 25 5.41 3.03 25.75
C GLN A 25 5.38 1.76 26.59
N SER A 26 4.30 1.57 27.34
CA SER A 26 3.93 0.26 27.86
C SER A 26 3.33 -0.60 26.74
N MET A 27 3.27 -1.91 26.94
CA MET A 27 2.60 -2.82 26.00
C MET A 27 1.12 -2.49 25.86
N GLU A 28 0.45 -2.19 26.98
CA GLU A 28 -0.96 -1.79 27.01
C GLU A 28 -1.21 -0.55 26.16
N GLU A 29 -0.45 0.53 26.39
CA GLU A 29 -0.53 1.77 25.58
C GLU A 29 -0.28 1.53 24.10
N PHE A 30 0.71 0.71 23.75
CA PHE A 30 1.02 0.34 22.37
C PHE A 30 -0.16 -0.35 21.67
N VAL A 31 -0.76 -1.32 22.34
CA VAL A 31 -1.90 -2.10 21.84
C VAL A 31 -3.15 -1.22 21.72
N GLU A 32 -3.46 -0.43 22.75
CA GLU A 32 -4.58 0.50 22.74
C GLU A 32 -4.48 1.52 21.61
N LEU A 33 -3.35 2.23 21.49
CA LEU A 33 -3.13 3.22 20.42
C LEU A 33 -3.20 2.62 19.01
N THR A 34 -2.92 1.33 18.87
CA THR A 34 -3.04 0.63 17.59
C THR A 34 -4.49 0.29 17.25
N TYR A 35 -5.27 -0.17 18.24
CA TYR A 35 -6.62 -0.70 17.98
C TYR A 35 -7.75 0.29 18.24
N ASP A 36 -7.62 1.25 19.15
CA ASP A 36 -8.66 2.23 19.42
C ASP A 36 -9.13 2.98 18.17
N PRO A 37 -8.23 3.36 17.23
CA PRO A 37 -8.67 4.02 16.01
C PRO A 37 -9.52 3.15 15.09
N VAL A 38 -9.42 1.83 15.18
CA VAL A 38 -10.09 0.87 14.29
C VAL A 38 -11.16 0.02 14.98
N ALA A 39 -11.17 -0.02 16.30
CA ALA A 39 -12.22 -0.71 17.06
C ALA A 39 -13.59 -0.10 16.79
N ASP A 40 -14.65 -0.94 16.78
CA ASP A 40 -16.02 -0.55 16.48
C ASP A 40 -16.21 0.15 15.12
N THR A 41 -15.37 -0.19 14.15
CA THR A 41 -15.46 0.27 12.75
C THR A 41 -15.77 -0.92 11.82
N GLN A 42 -15.67 -0.72 10.52
CA GLN A 42 -15.83 -1.79 9.53
C GLN A 42 -14.51 -2.50 9.19
N VAL A 43 -13.45 -2.24 9.96
CA VAL A 43 -12.17 -2.92 9.82
C VAL A 43 -12.31 -4.37 10.28
N GLY A 44 -12.07 -5.30 9.38
CA GLY A 44 -12.09 -6.75 9.65
C GLY A 44 -10.71 -7.39 9.66
N ALA A 45 -9.69 -6.68 9.17
CA ALA A 45 -8.31 -7.16 9.21
C ALA A 45 -7.32 -6.01 9.40
N LEU A 46 -6.30 -6.24 10.23
CA LEU A 46 -5.13 -5.38 10.39
C LEU A 46 -3.95 -6.04 9.66
N PHE A 47 -3.32 -5.28 8.75
CA PHE A 47 -2.08 -5.67 8.08
C PHE A 47 -0.94 -4.83 8.66
N TRP A 48 -0.11 -5.46 9.47
CA TRP A 48 0.98 -4.81 10.19
C TRP A 48 2.31 -4.99 9.48
N CYS A 49 2.99 -3.90 9.11
CA CYS A 49 4.26 -3.97 8.40
C CYS A 49 5.37 -4.54 9.30
N MET A 50 5.98 -5.62 8.85
CA MET A 50 7.05 -6.34 9.57
C MET A 50 8.44 -6.01 9.06
N GLY A 51 8.55 -5.11 8.11
CA GLY A 51 9.84 -4.64 7.60
C GLY A 51 9.95 -4.68 6.08
N GLU A 52 11.05 -4.21 5.65
CA GLU A 52 11.42 -3.97 4.25
C GLU A 52 12.89 -4.26 4.01
N HIS A 53 13.79 -3.31 4.29
CA HIS A 53 15.26 -3.47 4.24
C HIS A 53 15.83 -3.77 5.62
N SER A 54 15.24 -3.11 6.61
CA SER A 54 15.49 -3.22 8.02
C SER A 54 14.16 -3.44 8.75
N ALA A 55 14.21 -3.93 9.95
CA ALA A 55 13.04 -4.16 10.78
C ALA A 55 13.02 -3.19 11.97
N ARG A 56 11.85 -2.82 12.46
CA ARG A 56 11.73 -2.11 13.74
C ARG A 56 11.82 -3.06 14.94
N TRP A 57 11.53 -4.33 14.73
CA TRP A 57 11.58 -5.42 15.70
C TRP A 57 12.89 -6.21 15.59
N GLN A 58 13.25 -6.97 16.63
CA GLN A 58 14.44 -7.80 16.65
C GLN A 58 14.28 -9.00 15.70
N SER A 59 14.96 -8.95 14.56
CA SER A 59 14.95 -9.97 13.51
C SER A 59 16.28 -10.72 13.48
N GLU A 60 16.23 -11.99 13.07
CA GLU A 60 17.42 -12.82 12.81
C GLU A 60 17.96 -12.61 11.37
N THR A 61 17.09 -12.14 10.47
CA THR A 61 17.39 -12.00 9.04
C THR A 61 17.64 -10.56 8.59
N LEU A 62 17.07 -9.58 9.29
CA LEU A 62 17.23 -8.16 9.01
C LEU A 62 17.93 -7.43 10.15
N GLU A 63 18.76 -6.45 9.79
CA GLU A 63 19.26 -5.47 10.75
C GLU A 63 18.08 -4.61 11.27
N GLN A 64 18.12 -4.27 12.54
CA GLN A 64 17.12 -3.39 13.11
C GLN A 64 17.39 -1.94 12.72
N VAL A 65 16.36 -1.16 12.48
CA VAL A 65 16.46 0.27 12.11
C VAL A 65 17.41 1.01 13.06
N GLY A 66 18.39 1.72 12.50
CA GLY A 66 19.40 2.46 13.23
C GLY A 66 20.64 1.66 13.66
N ASP A 67 20.71 0.35 13.49
CA ASP A 67 21.86 -0.47 13.92
C ASP A 67 23.16 -0.04 13.25
N ILE A 68 23.13 0.21 11.94
CA ILE A 68 24.31 0.63 11.15
C ILE A 68 24.95 1.92 11.69
N HIS A 69 24.20 2.73 12.42
CA HIS A 69 24.66 3.98 13.00
C HIS A 69 24.77 3.95 14.54
N GLY A 70 24.74 2.76 15.14
CA GLY A 70 24.82 2.59 16.59
C GLY A 70 23.64 3.22 17.32
N ARG A 71 22.41 2.98 16.84
CA ARG A 71 21.14 3.53 17.39
C ARG A 71 21.07 5.06 17.30
N ARG A 72 21.56 5.64 16.20
CA ARG A 72 21.39 7.08 15.89
C ARG A 72 20.39 7.23 14.76
N TYR A 73 19.47 8.15 14.94
CA TYR A 73 18.32 8.36 14.04
C TYR A 73 18.36 9.78 13.48
N GLU A 74 17.93 9.97 12.23
CA GLU A 74 17.91 11.28 11.58
C GLU A 74 16.88 12.22 12.17
N ASN A 75 15.78 11.65 12.68
CA ASN A 75 14.65 12.45 13.17
C ASN A 75 13.98 11.78 14.37
N SER A 76 13.14 12.54 15.05
CA SER A 76 12.43 12.08 16.23
C SER A 76 11.41 10.98 15.95
N ALA A 77 10.78 10.97 14.77
CA ALA A 77 9.80 9.93 14.42
C ALA A 77 10.48 8.57 14.29
N ALA A 78 11.58 8.49 13.54
CA ALA A 78 12.36 7.25 13.41
C ALA A 78 12.84 6.73 14.77
N TYR A 79 13.32 7.66 15.64
CA TYR A 79 13.71 7.33 17.01
C TYR A 79 12.54 6.71 17.80
N HIS A 80 11.39 7.38 17.84
CA HIS A 80 10.27 6.94 18.66
C HIS A 80 9.70 5.62 18.19
N HIS A 81 9.49 5.49 16.90
CA HIS A 81 8.92 4.28 16.30
C HIS A 81 9.80 3.05 16.56
N THR A 82 11.12 3.19 16.47
CA THR A 82 12.02 2.06 16.67
C THR A 82 12.32 1.81 18.15
N GLU A 83 12.62 2.84 18.92
CA GLU A 83 13.00 2.70 20.32
C GLU A 83 11.85 2.21 21.21
N ASN A 84 10.60 2.53 20.90
CA ASN A 84 9.46 1.98 21.63
C ASN A 84 9.42 0.47 21.52
N ILE A 85 9.58 -0.08 20.32
CA ILE A 85 9.60 -1.54 20.10
C ILE A 85 10.84 -2.16 20.76
N ARG A 86 12.04 -1.60 20.54
CA ARG A 86 13.28 -2.08 21.16
C ARG A 86 13.17 -2.18 22.69
N ARG A 87 12.60 -1.18 23.34
CA ARG A 87 12.44 -1.16 24.81
C ARG A 87 11.45 -2.19 25.30
N MET A 88 10.39 -2.49 24.54
CA MET A 88 9.48 -3.61 24.87
C MET A 88 10.24 -4.94 24.76
N GLU A 89 10.98 -5.16 23.70
CA GLU A 89 11.78 -6.37 23.50
C GLU A 89 12.88 -6.52 24.57
N GLU A 90 13.57 -5.43 24.94
CA GLU A 90 14.57 -5.41 26.00
C GLU A 90 13.97 -5.74 27.39
N ARG A 91 12.68 -5.48 27.59
CA ARG A 91 11.93 -5.94 28.77
C ARG A 91 11.45 -7.39 28.68
N GLY A 92 11.72 -8.07 27.55
CA GLY A 92 11.24 -9.43 27.29
C GLY A 92 9.78 -9.53 26.85
N GLU A 93 9.20 -8.41 26.41
CA GLU A 93 7.85 -8.36 25.88
C GLU A 93 7.85 -8.68 24.37
N ASP A 94 6.71 -9.14 23.86
CA ASP A 94 6.51 -9.48 22.44
C ASP A 94 5.38 -8.63 21.82
N PRO A 95 5.70 -7.49 21.21
CA PRO A 95 4.70 -6.58 20.65
C PRO A 95 3.82 -7.23 19.58
N GLN A 96 4.37 -8.12 18.76
CA GLN A 96 3.63 -8.77 17.68
C GLN A 96 2.64 -9.80 18.23
N ALA A 97 3.03 -10.58 19.22
CA ALA A 97 2.11 -11.51 19.92
C ALA A 97 0.95 -10.74 20.56
N ALA A 98 1.24 -9.62 21.23
CA ALA A 98 0.22 -8.78 21.85
C ALA A 98 -0.77 -8.17 20.81
N LEU A 99 -0.27 -7.74 19.64
CA LEU A 99 -1.13 -7.28 18.55
C LEU A 99 -2.05 -8.38 18.02
N ILE A 100 -1.53 -9.60 17.84
CA ILE A 100 -2.34 -10.72 17.34
C ILE A 100 -3.43 -11.08 18.35
N GLU A 101 -3.07 -11.21 19.62
CA GLU A 101 -4.01 -11.53 20.70
C GLU A 101 -5.14 -10.50 20.77
N ARG A 102 -4.78 -9.21 20.80
CA ARG A 102 -5.78 -8.14 20.86
C ARG A 102 -6.65 -8.07 19.62
N GLY A 103 -6.09 -8.27 18.44
CA GLY A 103 -6.86 -8.34 17.20
C GLY A 103 -7.92 -9.44 17.25
N HIS A 104 -7.54 -10.64 17.70
CA HIS A 104 -8.45 -11.77 17.84
C HIS A 104 -9.56 -11.50 18.88
N GLU A 105 -9.25 -10.86 20.01
CA GLU A 105 -10.25 -10.44 20.99
C GLU A 105 -11.30 -9.49 20.41
N LEU A 106 -10.89 -8.61 19.48
CA LEU A 106 -11.75 -7.67 18.78
C LEU A 106 -12.45 -8.27 17.54
N GLY A 107 -12.16 -9.53 17.19
CA GLY A 107 -12.66 -10.16 15.97
C GLY A 107 -12.00 -9.64 14.70
N ILE A 108 -10.83 -9.04 14.80
CA ILE A 108 -10.02 -8.53 13.70
C ILE A 108 -8.93 -9.55 13.36
N SER A 109 -8.87 -10.00 12.11
CA SER A 109 -7.77 -10.84 11.63
C SER A 109 -6.47 -10.04 11.55
N VAL A 110 -5.34 -10.64 11.89
CA VAL A 110 -4.05 -9.94 11.94
C VAL A 110 -3.06 -10.58 10.97
N TYR A 111 -2.60 -9.80 10.01
CA TYR A 111 -1.67 -10.20 8.96
C TYR A 111 -0.33 -9.50 9.13
N ALA A 112 0.76 -10.22 8.89
CA ALA A 112 2.04 -9.57 8.71
C ALA A 112 2.17 -9.07 7.27
N SER A 113 2.50 -7.80 7.09
CA SER A 113 2.77 -7.19 5.79
C SER A 113 4.27 -7.06 5.58
N LEU A 114 4.79 -7.67 4.51
CA LEU A 114 6.17 -7.52 4.07
C LEU A 114 6.24 -6.65 2.84
N ARG A 115 6.85 -5.48 2.94
CA ARG A 115 7.23 -4.69 1.78
C ARG A 115 8.37 -5.40 1.05
N VAL A 116 8.09 -5.91 -0.15
CA VAL A 116 9.07 -6.72 -0.89
C VAL A 116 10.28 -5.89 -1.27
N ASN A 117 10.05 -4.63 -1.62
CA ASN A 117 11.09 -3.64 -1.85
C ASN A 117 10.63 -2.28 -1.32
N ASP A 118 11.49 -1.57 -0.63
CA ASP A 118 11.23 -0.19 -0.22
C ASP A 118 12.48 0.66 -0.47
N ASN A 119 12.33 1.95 -0.69
CA ASN A 119 13.42 2.83 -1.05
C ASN A 119 13.17 4.26 -0.60
N HIS A 120 13.38 4.53 0.67
CA HIS A 120 13.23 5.85 1.28
C HIS A 120 14.53 6.69 1.25
N PHE A 121 15.43 6.45 0.30
CA PHE A 121 16.74 7.08 0.27
C PHE A 121 16.81 8.38 -0.56
N ASP A 122 15.67 9.02 -0.81
CA ASP A 122 15.54 10.35 -1.45
C ASP A 122 16.32 10.50 -2.78
N GLY A 123 16.36 9.43 -3.58
CA GLY A 123 17.06 9.43 -4.87
C GLY A 123 18.57 9.26 -4.79
N ALA A 124 19.11 8.86 -3.63
CA ALA A 124 20.52 8.50 -3.51
C ALA A 124 20.92 7.40 -4.50
N GLN A 125 22.12 7.50 -5.03
CA GLN A 125 22.66 6.58 -6.01
C GLN A 125 23.58 5.53 -5.37
N VAL A 126 23.91 4.46 -6.10
CA VAL A 126 24.84 3.44 -5.62
C VAL A 126 26.21 4.04 -5.26
N SER A 127 26.65 5.07 -5.95
CA SER A 127 27.89 5.80 -5.64
C SER A 127 27.86 6.50 -4.27
N ASP A 128 26.67 6.78 -3.75
CA ASP A 128 26.53 7.54 -2.51
C ASP A 128 26.53 6.64 -1.26
N LEU A 129 26.38 5.32 -1.43
CA LEU A 129 26.20 4.34 -0.34
C LEU A 129 27.24 4.47 0.78
N ALA A 130 28.50 4.74 0.43
CA ALA A 130 29.58 4.83 1.41
C ALA A 130 29.45 6.04 2.34
N ALA A 131 28.82 7.12 1.86
CA ALA A 131 28.62 8.38 2.58
C ALA A 131 27.18 8.58 3.04
N LEU A 132 26.26 7.70 2.62
CA LEU A 132 24.85 7.84 2.91
C LEU A 132 24.56 7.63 4.41
N HIS A 133 23.93 8.60 4.99
CA HIS A 133 23.45 8.58 6.37
C HIS A 133 21.93 8.44 6.37
N HIS A 134 21.44 7.24 6.65
CA HIS A 134 20.01 6.95 6.72
C HIS A 134 19.74 5.79 7.67
N THR A 135 18.78 5.92 8.57
CA THR A 135 18.48 4.91 9.62
C THR A 135 18.04 3.58 9.08
N GLU A 136 17.39 3.56 7.91
CA GLU A 136 16.93 2.33 7.24
C GLU A 136 18.01 1.70 6.34
N LEU A 137 19.19 2.35 6.19
CA LEU A 137 20.32 1.75 5.48
C LEU A 137 20.86 0.57 6.29
N THR A 138 21.22 -0.50 5.59
CA THR A 138 21.77 -1.72 6.20
C THR A 138 23.21 -1.93 5.74
N GLU A 139 24.00 -2.61 6.58
CA GLU A 139 25.35 -3.02 6.21
C GLU A 139 25.32 -3.99 5.03
N LEU A 140 24.35 -4.90 4.97
CA LEU A 140 24.15 -5.79 3.83
C LEU A 140 24.03 -5.02 2.51
N ARG A 141 23.29 -3.91 2.50
CA ARG A 141 23.13 -3.07 1.29
C ARG A 141 24.43 -2.38 0.90
N ARG A 142 25.24 -1.94 1.87
CA ARG A 142 26.56 -1.35 1.62
C ARG A 142 27.56 -2.36 1.07
N GLN A 143 27.51 -3.60 1.57
CA GLN A 143 28.43 -4.67 1.17
C GLN A 143 28.10 -5.23 -0.21
N HIS A 144 26.85 -5.12 -0.68
CA HIS A 144 26.37 -5.70 -1.92
C HIS A 144 25.74 -4.67 -2.87
N PRO A 145 26.48 -3.63 -3.29
CA PRO A 145 25.98 -2.65 -4.25
C PRO A 145 25.56 -3.28 -5.59
N GLU A 146 26.17 -4.41 -5.98
CA GLU A 146 25.84 -5.18 -7.17
C GLU A 146 24.44 -5.84 -7.10
N TRP A 147 23.85 -5.96 -5.93
CA TRP A 147 22.51 -6.50 -5.73
C TRP A 147 21.40 -5.46 -5.97
N LEU A 148 21.77 -4.21 -6.18
CA LEU A 148 20.84 -3.10 -6.35
C LEU A 148 20.52 -2.85 -7.83
N LEU A 149 19.42 -2.18 -8.10
CA LEU A 149 19.02 -1.84 -9.47
C LEU A 149 19.99 -0.84 -10.11
N GLY A 150 20.48 0.14 -9.36
CA GLY A 150 21.43 1.14 -9.84
C GLY A 150 20.86 1.93 -11.03
N GLU A 151 21.69 2.13 -12.04
CA GLU A 151 21.32 2.85 -13.28
C GLU A 151 20.29 2.11 -14.17
N ARG A 152 19.91 0.89 -13.80
CA ARG A 152 18.95 0.05 -14.55
C ARG A 152 17.49 0.39 -14.22
N THR A 153 17.25 1.40 -13.43
CA THR A 153 15.92 1.90 -13.06
C THR A 153 15.95 3.42 -13.00
N SER A 154 14.79 4.04 -12.73
CA SER A 154 14.75 5.49 -12.51
C SER A 154 15.58 5.89 -11.28
N GLU A 155 16.11 7.12 -11.28
CA GLU A 155 17.01 7.65 -10.25
C GLU A 155 16.51 7.40 -8.81
N TRP A 156 15.20 7.58 -8.57
CA TRP A 156 14.62 7.39 -7.24
C TRP A 156 14.78 5.97 -6.70
N PHE A 157 14.80 4.97 -7.57
CA PHE A 157 14.80 3.55 -7.20
C PHE A 157 16.18 2.88 -7.31
N ALA A 158 17.23 3.65 -7.50
CA ALA A 158 18.57 3.12 -7.72
C ALA A 158 19.05 2.18 -6.59
N LEU A 159 18.65 2.44 -5.35
CA LEU A 159 19.01 1.60 -4.20
C LEU A 159 18.02 0.47 -3.90
N SER A 160 17.02 0.27 -4.74
CA SER A 160 16.10 -0.88 -4.61
C SER A 160 16.81 -2.19 -4.95
N TRP A 161 16.39 -3.26 -4.27
CA TRP A 161 16.89 -4.60 -4.50
C TRP A 161 16.51 -5.13 -5.88
N ASN A 162 17.46 -5.74 -6.58
CA ASN A 162 17.24 -6.38 -7.87
C ASN A 162 16.83 -7.85 -7.68
N MET A 163 15.54 -8.14 -7.80
CA MET A 163 14.98 -9.48 -7.64
C MET A 163 15.33 -10.45 -8.79
N SER A 164 16.05 -10.01 -9.83
CA SER A 164 16.62 -10.95 -10.81
C SER A 164 17.76 -11.78 -10.22
N ILE A 165 18.36 -11.33 -9.09
CA ILE A 165 19.48 -11.96 -8.41
C ILE A 165 18.95 -13.01 -7.43
N PRO A 166 19.41 -14.28 -7.55
CA PRO A 166 18.92 -15.36 -6.68
C PRO A 166 19.15 -15.11 -5.19
N GLU A 167 20.29 -14.56 -4.81
CA GLU A 167 20.67 -14.26 -3.42
C GLU A 167 19.73 -13.23 -2.79
N VAL A 168 19.30 -12.23 -3.56
CA VAL A 168 18.31 -11.22 -3.12
C VAL A 168 16.97 -11.89 -2.86
N ARG A 169 16.50 -12.75 -3.76
CA ARG A 169 15.25 -13.48 -3.54
C ARG A 169 15.33 -14.42 -2.35
N GLN A 170 16.47 -15.10 -2.16
CA GLN A 170 16.66 -15.97 -1.01
C GLN A 170 16.61 -15.16 0.29
N HIS A 171 17.28 -14.02 0.36
CA HIS A 171 17.22 -13.12 1.52
C HIS A 171 15.78 -12.67 1.83
N ARG A 172 14.96 -12.32 0.81
CA ARG A 172 13.54 -12.01 1.03
C ARG A 172 12.75 -13.21 1.53
N LEU A 173 13.02 -14.39 1.01
CA LEU A 173 12.35 -15.62 1.42
C LEU A 173 12.72 -16.03 2.87
N ASP A 174 13.96 -15.83 3.27
CA ASP A 174 14.42 -16.11 4.64
C ASP A 174 13.74 -15.18 5.64
N HIS A 175 13.62 -13.88 5.32
CA HIS A 175 12.88 -12.95 6.14
C HIS A 175 11.37 -13.29 6.22
N LEU A 176 10.76 -13.63 5.09
CA LEU A 176 9.38 -14.08 5.05
C LEU A 176 9.17 -15.34 5.90
N ARG A 177 10.10 -16.29 5.87
CA ARG A 177 10.06 -17.51 6.69
C ARG A 177 10.11 -17.17 8.17
N GLU A 178 11.03 -16.29 8.57
CA GLU A 178 11.13 -15.86 9.98
C GLU A 178 9.82 -15.25 10.47
N ILE A 179 9.22 -14.32 9.71
CA ILE A 179 7.93 -13.71 10.04
C ILE A 179 6.85 -14.79 10.21
N CYS A 180 6.74 -15.68 9.22
CA CYS A 180 5.70 -16.73 9.22
C CYS A 180 5.84 -17.72 10.37
N GLU A 181 7.05 -18.05 10.80
CA GLU A 181 7.31 -19.08 11.80
C GLU A 181 7.26 -18.54 13.23
N ARG A 182 7.57 -17.25 13.40
CA ARG A 182 7.73 -16.64 14.72
C ARG A 182 6.39 -16.39 15.43
N HIS A 183 5.34 -15.98 14.71
CA HIS A 183 4.05 -15.62 15.30
C HIS A 183 2.88 -16.29 14.59
N ASP A 184 1.73 -16.34 15.27
CA ASP A 184 0.53 -17.02 14.79
C ASP A 184 -0.39 -16.10 13.95
N TRP A 185 0.17 -15.49 12.93
CA TRP A 185 -0.55 -14.63 11.99
C TRP A 185 -1.70 -15.38 11.29
N ASP A 186 -2.79 -14.68 10.96
CA ASP A 186 -3.87 -15.20 10.12
C ASP A 186 -3.49 -15.24 8.63
N GLY A 187 -2.56 -14.39 8.24
CA GLY A 187 -2.02 -14.35 6.89
C GLY A 187 -0.79 -13.47 6.77
N ILE A 188 -0.28 -13.42 5.54
CA ILE A 188 0.88 -12.63 5.14
C ILE A 188 0.49 -11.80 3.93
N GLU A 189 0.94 -10.57 3.87
CA GLU A 189 0.92 -9.76 2.66
C GLU A 189 2.33 -9.64 2.08
N LEU A 190 2.46 -9.87 0.79
CA LEU A 190 3.59 -9.38 0.01
C LEU A 190 3.17 -8.07 -0.65
N ASP A 191 3.66 -6.96 -0.10
CA ASP A 191 3.44 -5.63 -0.68
C ASP A 191 4.46 -5.38 -1.79
N TRP A 192 4.07 -5.71 -3.03
CA TRP A 192 4.86 -5.47 -4.23
C TRP A 192 4.76 -4.02 -4.71
N GLN A 193 3.80 -3.25 -4.19
CA GLN A 193 3.46 -1.94 -4.75
C GLN A 193 4.05 -0.77 -3.96
N ARG A 194 4.54 -0.95 -2.74
CA ARG A 194 5.07 0.18 -1.96
C ARG A 194 6.23 0.89 -2.65
N HIS A 195 7.11 0.24 -3.33
CA HIS A 195 8.07 0.80 -4.28
C HIS A 195 8.21 -0.21 -5.42
N PRO A 196 7.50 -0.02 -6.53
CA PRO A 196 7.15 -1.09 -7.47
C PRO A 196 8.26 -1.53 -8.43
N PHE A 197 9.51 -1.11 -8.23
CA PHE A 197 10.62 -1.55 -9.06
C PHE A 197 11.39 -2.66 -8.37
N HIS A 198 11.33 -3.85 -8.96
CA HIS A 198 11.98 -5.07 -8.48
C HIS A 198 12.94 -5.65 -9.50
N LEU A 199 12.88 -5.19 -10.73
CA LEU A 199 13.65 -5.67 -11.88
C LEU A 199 14.21 -4.47 -12.68
N PRO A 200 15.29 -4.65 -13.44
CA PRO A 200 15.72 -3.67 -14.42
C PRO A 200 14.55 -3.29 -15.35
N GLU A 201 14.28 -2.01 -15.52
CA GLU A 201 13.07 -1.52 -16.21
C GLU A 201 12.94 -2.06 -17.63
N ASP A 202 14.00 -2.03 -18.43
CA ASP A 202 13.98 -2.50 -19.82
C ASP A 202 13.78 -4.01 -19.95
N ASP A 203 14.06 -4.76 -18.90
CA ASP A 203 14.00 -6.21 -18.88
C ASP A 203 12.84 -6.76 -18.02
N ALA A 204 12.06 -5.90 -17.38
CA ALA A 204 11.12 -6.30 -16.35
C ALA A 204 10.17 -7.43 -16.81
N TRP A 205 9.56 -7.29 -17.99
CA TRP A 205 8.68 -8.34 -18.51
C TRP A 205 9.45 -9.62 -18.90
N ARG A 206 10.65 -9.49 -19.43
CA ARG A 206 11.50 -10.64 -19.76
C ARG A 206 11.89 -11.43 -18.52
N LEU A 207 12.17 -10.75 -17.42
CA LEU A 207 12.61 -11.34 -16.15
C LEU A 207 11.47 -11.64 -15.17
N ARG A 208 10.20 -11.40 -15.53
CA ARG A 208 9.04 -11.57 -14.66
C ARG A 208 8.95 -12.92 -13.96
N TYR A 209 9.48 -13.96 -14.59
CA TYR A 209 9.49 -15.32 -14.02
C TYR A 209 10.23 -15.36 -12.66
N THR A 210 11.20 -14.48 -12.42
CA THR A 210 11.94 -14.44 -11.15
C THR A 210 11.04 -13.96 -10.01
N LEU A 211 10.12 -13.03 -10.27
CA LEU A 211 9.11 -12.59 -9.29
C LEU A 211 8.06 -13.69 -9.08
N THR A 212 7.65 -14.35 -10.16
CA THR A 212 6.72 -15.49 -10.07
C THR A 212 7.32 -16.65 -9.28
N ASP A 213 8.61 -16.92 -9.41
CA ASP A 213 9.30 -17.95 -8.61
C ASP A 213 9.35 -17.59 -7.12
N LEU A 214 9.59 -16.32 -6.79
CA LEU A 214 9.50 -15.85 -5.40
C LEU A 214 8.07 -15.99 -4.86
N GLN A 215 7.07 -15.65 -5.67
CA GLN A 215 5.65 -15.80 -5.30
C GLN A 215 5.28 -17.27 -5.09
N ARG A 216 5.76 -18.19 -5.93
CA ARG A 216 5.60 -19.65 -5.76
C ARG A 216 6.22 -20.13 -4.45
N ALA A 217 7.46 -19.68 -4.15
CA ALA A 217 8.15 -20.03 -2.91
C ALA A 217 7.38 -19.52 -1.67
N ALA A 218 6.89 -18.29 -1.71
CA ALA A 218 6.05 -17.73 -0.66
C ALA A 218 4.74 -18.52 -0.48
N ARG A 219 4.08 -18.88 -1.58
CA ARG A 219 2.86 -19.70 -1.53
C ARG A 219 3.12 -21.09 -0.95
N GLN A 220 4.21 -21.74 -1.35
CA GLN A 220 4.59 -23.03 -0.77
C GLN A 220 4.83 -22.91 0.73
N LEU A 221 5.60 -21.89 1.16
CA LEU A 221 5.87 -21.65 2.57
C LEU A 221 4.58 -21.46 3.40
N THR A 222 3.64 -20.62 2.93
CA THR A 222 2.38 -20.39 3.65
C THR A 222 1.51 -21.67 3.71
N ARG A 223 1.52 -22.49 2.66
CA ARG A 223 0.81 -23.78 2.65
C ARG A 223 1.42 -24.77 3.66
N ASP A 224 2.75 -24.89 3.70
CA ASP A 224 3.46 -25.79 4.60
C ASP A 224 3.22 -25.39 6.06
N ILE A 225 3.29 -24.10 6.37
CA ILE A 225 3.01 -23.59 7.72
C ILE A 225 1.55 -23.80 8.09
N GLY A 226 0.62 -23.48 7.21
CA GLY A 226 -0.81 -23.70 7.42
C GLY A 226 -1.14 -25.17 7.68
N GLN A 227 -0.49 -26.09 6.96
CA GLN A 227 -0.63 -27.51 7.17
C GLN A 227 -0.10 -27.93 8.55
N ARG A 228 1.07 -27.44 8.96
CA ARG A 228 1.65 -27.73 10.30
C ARG A 228 0.78 -27.18 11.43
N ARG A 229 0.16 -26.01 11.25
CA ARG A 229 -0.70 -25.36 12.26
C ARG A 229 -2.13 -25.90 12.29
N GLY A 230 -2.55 -26.67 11.26
CA GLY A 230 -3.91 -27.15 11.14
C GLY A 230 -4.94 -26.07 10.77
N ARG A 231 -4.48 -24.87 10.39
CA ARG A 231 -5.29 -23.75 9.89
C ARG A 231 -4.58 -23.02 8.76
N PRO A 232 -5.31 -22.41 7.80
CA PRO A 232 -4.68 -21.67 6.71
C PRO A 232 -3.80 -20.54 7.25
N LEU A 233 -2.67 -20.30 6.57
CA LEU A 233 -1.96 -19.04 6.59
C LEU A 233 -2.20 -18.39 5.24
N HIS A 234 -3.06 -17.37 5.19
CA HIS A 234 -3.48 -16.74 3.94
C HIS A 234 -2.36 -15.90 3.33
N LEU A 235 -2.38 -15.76 1.99
CA LEU A 235 -1.39 -14.97 1.27
C LEU A 235 -2.09 -13.88 0.46
N ALA A 236 -1.84 -12.63 0.81
CA ALA A 236 -2.28 -11.44 0.09
C ALA A 236 -1.14 -10.85 -0.75
N VAL A 237 -1.48 -10.21 -1.86
CA VAL A 237 -0.54 -9.46 -2.69
C VAL A 237 -1.10 -8.08 -3.01
N ARG A 238 -0.33 -7.02 -2.70
CA ARG A 238 -0.64 -5.65 -3.13
C ARG A 238 0.14 -5.36 -4.41
N VAL A 239 -0.57 -4.93 -5.46
CA VAL A 239 -0.05 -4.82 -6.82
C VAL A 239 -0.47 -3.51 -7.49
N ALA A 240 0.07 -3.21 -8.68
CA ALA A 240 -0.26 -1.97 -9.39
C ALA A 240 -1.74 -1.91 -9.80
N GLY A 241 -2.24 -0.69 -10.02
CA GLY A 241 -3.65 -0.37 -10.19
C GLY A 241 -4.30 -0.84 -11.49
N SER A 242 -3.55 -1.43 -12.42
CA SER A 242 -4.06 -2.07 -13.64
C SER A 242 -3.20 -3.26 -14.05
N LEU A 243 -3.79 -4.21 -14.77
CA LEU A 243 -3.04 -5.37 -15.31
C LEU A 243 -1.93 -4.93 -16.28
N GLU A 244 -2.13 -3.87 -17.04
CA GLU A 244 -1.10 -3.31 -17.92
C GLU A 244 0.06 -2.71 -17.14
N SER A 245 -0.21 -1.97 -16.06
CA SER A 245 0.81 -1.45 -15.17
C SER A 245 1.60 -2.58 -14.52
N CYS A 246 0.92 -3.61 -14.02
CA CYS A 246 1.53 -4.83 -13.49
C CYS A 246 2.48 -5.47 -14.52
N ARG A 247 2.00 -5.66 -15.75
CA ARG A 247 2.79 -6.24 -16.83
C ARG A 247 4.07 -5.45 -17.11
N ARG A 248 4.00 -4.12 -17.13
CA ARG A 248 5.16 -3.24 -17.42
C ARG A 248 6.30 -3.39 -16.42
N ILE A 249 5.99 -3.69 -15.18
CA ILE A 249 6.99 -3.83 -14.10
C ILE A 249 7.28 -5.28 -13.74
N GLY A 250 6.77 -6.22 -14.54
CA GLY A 250 7.10 -7.64 -14.43
C GLY A 250 6.21 -8.43 -13.47
N TYR A 251 5.05 -7.91 -13.06
CA TYR A 251 4.08 -8.70 -12.29
C TYR A 251 3.18 -9.49 -13.24
N ASP A 252 3.35 -10.79 -13.28
CA ASP A 252 2.55 -11.70 -14.10
C ASP A 252 1.31 -12.15 -13.34
N ILE A 253 0.40 -11.20 -13.09
CA ILE A 253 -0.81 -11.46 -12.30
C ILE A 253 -1.65 -12.60 -12.88
N PRO A 254 -1.84 -12.72 -14.22
CA PRO A 254 -2.53 -13.86 -14.76
C PRO A 254 -1.90 -15.22 -14.37
N ALA A 255 -0.57 -15.33 -14.40
CA ALA A 255 0.11 -16.54 -13.95
C ALA A 255 -0.05 -16.78 -12.44
N TRP A 256 0.03 -15.72 -11.62
CA TRP A 256 -0.15 -15.85 -10.18
C TRP A 256 -1.56 -16.33 -9.81
N VAL A 257 -2.57 -15.85 -10.51
CA VAL A 257 -3.97 -16.27 -10.33
C VAL A 257 -4.19 -17.69 -10.86
N ASP A 258 -3.65 -18.01 -12.04
CA ASP A 258 -3.85 -19.35 -12.64
C ASP A 258 -3.22 -20.46 -11.81
N GLU A 259 -2.06 -20.20 -11.22
CA GLU A 259 -1.33 -21.13 -10.36
C GLU A 259 -1.79 -21.11 -8.89
N ASP A 260 -2.81 -20.32 -8.52
CA ASP A 260 -3.33 -20.21 -7.15
C ASP A 260 -2.24 -19.74 -6.15
N LEU A 261 -1.48 -18.70 -6.55
CA LEU A 261 -0.34 -18.21 -5.76
C LEU A 261 -0.70 -17.15 -4.72
N CYS A 262 -1.96 -16.76 -4.62
CA CYS A 262 -2.47 -15.84 -3.59
C CYS A 262 -3.93 -16.12 -3.27
N ASP A 263 -4.40 -15.63 -2.12
CA ASP A 263 -5.80 -15.70 -1.69
C ASP A 263 -6.51 -14.35 -1.83
N ILE A 264 -5.74 -13.26 -1.82
CA ILE A 264 -6.22 -11.88 -1.90
C ILE A 264 -5.32 -11.11 -2.87
N VAL A 265 -5.93 -10.35 -3.78
CA VAL A 265 -5.25 -9.40 -4.68
C VAL A 265 -5.73 -7.99 -4.37
N ILE A 266 -4.78 -7.06 -4.21
CA ILE A 266 -5.04 -5.68 -3.82
C ILE A 266 -4.46 -4.74 -4.89
N PRO A 267 -5.22 -4.39 -5.94
CA PRO A 267 -4.79 -3.34 -6.86
C PRO A 267 -4.80 -1.99 -6.14
N ALA A 268 -3.69 -1.25 -6.24
CA ALA A 268 -3.50 0.01 -5.53
C ALA A 268 -2.54 0.96 -6.26
N GLY A 269 -2.60 2.23 -5.94
CA GLY A 269 -1.53 3.17 -6.25
C GLY A 269 -0.27 2.82 -5.45
N ALA A 270 0.89 3.32 -5.89
CA ALA A 270 2.16 3.02 -5.22
C ALA A 270 2.31 3.79 -3.89
N ALA A 271 1.93 5.06 -3.87
CA ALA A 271 2.01 5.93 -2.70
C ALA A 271 0.90 7.00 -2.68
N ALA A 272 -0.11 6.87 -3.53
CA ALA A 272 -1.24 7.77 -3.57
C ALA A 272 -2.50 7.04 -4.05
N THR A 273 -3.65 7.52 -3.61
CA THR A 273 -4.93 6.98 -4.04
C THR A 273 -5.20 7.33 -5.49
N ASP A 274 -5.37 6.31 -6.33
CA ASP A 274 -5.81 6.47 -7.70
C ASP A 274 -7.33 6.25 -7.80
N PRO A 275 -8.14 7.25 -8.13
CA PRO A 275 -9.57 7.11 -8.28
C PRO A 275 -9.98 6.26 -9.50
N SER A 276 -9.05 5.89 -10.36
CA SER A 276 -9.30 5.18 -11.62
C SER A 276 -8.73 3.76 -11.65
N LEU A 277 -8.56 3.11 -10.50
CA LEU A 277 -8.12 1.70 -10.43
C LEU A 277 -9.04 0.82 -11.30
N ASP A 278 -8.44 -0.08 -12.06
CA ASP A 278 -9.15 -1.03 -12.92
C ASP A 278 -9.60 -2.28 -12.14
N ILE A 279 -10.44 -2.06 -11.15
CA ILE A 279 -10.95 -3.13 -10.27
C ILE A 279 -11.64 -4.23 -11.06
N SER A 280 -12.43 -3.89 -12.08
CA SER A 280 -13.22 -4.86 -12.84
C SER A 280 -12.34 -5.90 -13.52
N ALA A 281 -11.22 -5.50 -14.13
CA ALA A 281 -10.30 -6.43 -14.78
C ALA A 281 -9.67 -7.43 -13.79
N PHE A 282 -9.33 -6.98 -12.58
CA PHE A 282 -8.85 -7.89 -11.54
C PHE A 282 -9.94 -8.83 -11.05
N VAL A 283 -11.17 -8.34 -10.88
CA VAL A 283 -12.30 -9.17 -10.47
C VAL A 283 -12.62 -10.25 -11.52
N GLU A 284 -12.64 -9.89 -12.79
CA GLU A 284 -12.86 -10.84 -13.89
C GLU A 284 -11.81 -11.96 -13.89
N LEU A 285 -10.57 -11.62 -13.61
CA LEU A 285 -9.46 -12.57 -13.55
C LEU A 285 -9.51 -13.44 -12.28
N CYS A 286 -9.75 -12.85 -11.10
CA CYS A 286 -9.60 -13.51 -9.80
C CYS A 286 -10.84 -14.33 -9.37
N ARG A 287 -12.05 -13.84 -9.67
CA ARG A 287 -13.30 -14.44 -9.20
C ARG A 287 -13.50 -15.91 -9.63
N PRO A 288 -13.16 -16.35 -10.87
CA PRO A 288 -13.28 -17.75 -11.25
C PRO A 288 -12.42 -18.71 -10.41
N LYS A 289 -11.33 -18.20 -9.82
CA LYS A 289 -10.44 -18.96 -8.94
C LYS A 289 -10.82 -18.79 -7.45
N GLY A 290 -11.78 -17.90 -7.18
CA GLY A 290 -12.23 -17.57 -5.82
C GLY A 290 -11.21 -16.81 -5.00
N ILE A 291 -10.33 -16.07 -5.66
CA ILE A 291 -9.39 -15.13 -5.06
C ILE A 291 -10.13 -13.82 -4.82
N ALA A 292 -10.02 -13.27 -3.63
CA ALA A 292 -10.69 -12.03 -3.24
C ALA A 292 -9.95 -10.79 -3.80
N VAL A 293 -10.69 -9.73 -4.14
CA VAL A 293 -10.13 -8.47 -4.67
C VAL A 293 -10.53 -7.30 -3.78
N TYR A 294 -9.54 -6.55 -3.29
CA TYR A 294 -9.74 -5.36 -2.45
C TYR A 294 -9.17 -4.13 -3.15
N GLY A 295 -9.99 -3.10 -3.33
CA GLY A 295 -9.52 -1.85 -3.92
C GLY A 295 -8.70 -1.02 -2.93
N GLY A 296 -7.48 -0.61 -3.33
CA GLY A 296 -6.55 0.10 -2.47
C GLY A 296 -6.78 1.60 -2.42
N PHE A 297 -6.71 2.16 -1.20
CA PHE A 297 -6.49 3.57 -0.92
C PHE A 297 -5.13 3.76 -0.27
N ASP A 298 -4.46 4.87 -0.55
CA ASP A 298 -3.36 5.37 0.26
C ASP A 298 -3.87 6.40 1.30
N GLY A 299 -3.12 6.61 2.36
CA GLY A 299 -3.49 7.45 3.50
C GLY A 299 -3.76 8.94 3.22
N GLY A 300 -3.43 9.42 2.04
CA GLY A 300 -3.71 10.77 1.57
C GLY A 300 -4.31 10.80 0.18
N LEU A 301 -5.34 11.60 -0.02
CA LEU A 301 -5.68 12.05 -1.36
C LEU A 301 -4.77 13.24 -1.67
N PRO A 302 -4.01 13.21 -2.77
CA PRO A 302 -3.21 14.37 -3.14
C PRO A 302 -4.09 15.60 -3.31
N GLU A 303 -3.68 16.67 -2.70
CA GLU A 303 -4.38 17.96 -2.74
C GLU A 303 -3.65 18.99 -3.63
N PRO A 304 -3.49 18.82 -4.92
CA PRO A 304 -2.86 19.88 -5.68
C PRO A 304 -3.78 21.08 -5.95
N TRP A 305 -5.10 20.96 -5.73
CA TRP A 305 -6.04 21.88 -6.39
C TRP A 305 -7.18 22.38 -5.53
N VAL A 306 -7.10 22.19 -4.24
CA VAL A 306 -8.18 22.54 -3.34
C VAL A 306 -7.67 23.57 -2.33
N GLY A 307 -8.34 24.69 -2.24
CA GLY A 307 -8.01 25.71 -1.26
C GLY A 307 -8.00 25.14 0.17
N PRO A 308 -7.19 25.68 1.08
CA PRO A 308 -7.00 25.17 2.43
C PRO A 308 -8.28 25.06 3.26
N GLU A 309 -9.28 25.83 2.92
CA GLU A 309 -10.57 25.90 3.63
C GLU A 309 -11.43 24.65 3.48
N ASP A 310 -11.21 23.89 2.39
CA ASP A 310 -12.04 22.77 2.00
C ASP A 310 -11.37 21.39 2.18
N GLY A 311 -10.08 21.34 2.51
CA GLY A 311 -9.25 20.13 2.40
C GLY A 311 -9.81 18.92 3.11
N VAL A 312 -10.18 19.06 4.36
CA VAL A 312 -10.69 17.98 5.22
C VAL A 312 -12.01 17.41 4.71
N TYR A 313 -12.96 18.29 4.40
CA TYR A 313 -14.28 17.87 3.95
C TYR A 313 -14.22 17.22 2.57
N LYS A 314 -13.41 17.75 1.67
CA LYS A 314 -13.22 17.16 0.34
C LYS A 314 -12.53 15.81 0.37
N ASP A 315 -11.59 15.59 1.29
CA ASP A 315 -10.99 14.28 1.51
C ASP A 315 -12.04 13.23 1.84
N GLN A 316 -12.96 13.53 2.76
CA GLN A 316 -14.08 12.64 3.08
C GLN A 316 -14.99 12.36 1.88
N LEU A 317 -15.37 13.39 1.15
CA LEU A 317 -16.27 13.27 0.00
C LEU A 317 -15.66 12.44 -1.13
N ARG A 318 -14.36 12.65 -1.42
CA ARG A 318 -13.64 11.89 -2.44
C ARG A 318 -13.44 10.44 -2.03
N THR A 319 -13.07 10.20 -0.79
CA THR A 319 -12.91 8.84 -0.24
C THR A 319 -14.21 8.05 -0.37
N ARG A 320 -15.34 8.65 -0.02
CA ARG A 320 -16.66 8.02 -0.19
C ARG A 320 -16.98 7.73 -1.64
N ALA A 321 -16.67 8.65 -2.55
CA ALA A 321 -16.89 8.46 -3.99
C ALA A 321 -16.05 7.30 -4.55
N ILE A 322 -14.77 7.19 -4.16
CA ILE A 322 -13.90 6.08 -4.59
C ILE A 322 -14.41 4.77 -4.02
N ALA A 323 -14.73 4.71 -2.73
CA ALA A 323 -15.27 3.51 -2.09
C ALA A 323 -16.58 3.05 -2.74
N SER A 324 -17.46 3.98 -3.09
CA SER A 324 -18.73 3.65 -3.76
C SER A 324 -18.55 3.04 -5.16
N ARG A 325 -17.38 3.22 -5.80
CA ARG A 325 -17.05 2.63 -7.11
C ARG A 325 -16.56 1.19 -7.01
N TYR A 326 -15.86 0.84 -5.95
CA TYR A 326 -15.17 -0.45 -5.86
C TYR A 326 -16.13 -1.64 -5.75
N ARG A 327 -17.18 -1.52 -4.92
CA ARG A 327 -18.16 -2.58 -4.76
C ARG A 327 -18.96 -2.89 -6.04
N PRO A 328 -19.54 -1.91 -6.74
CA PRO A 328 -20.19 -2.16 -8.04
C PRO A 328 -19.25 -2.72 -9.10
N ALA A 329 -17.96 -2.35 -9.05
CA ALA A 329 -16.93 -2.97 -9.89
C ALA A 329 -16.61 -4.43 -9.49
N GLY A 330 -17.17 -4.92 -8.37
CA GLY A 330 -17.07 -6.30 -7.93
C GLY A 330 -16.03 -6.57 -6.86
N ALA A 331 -15.39 -5.55 -6.29
CA ALA A 331 -14.46 -5.73 -5.17
C ALA A 331 -15.15 -6.33 -3.94
N ASP A 332 -14.44 -7.18 -3.22
CA ASP A 332 -14.90 -7.81 -1.97
C ASP A 332 -14.83 -6.83 -0.80
N GLY A 333 -14.01 -5.78 -0.89
CA GLY A 333 -13.88 -4.75 0.14
C GLY A 333 -12.87 -3.67 -0.23
N ILE A 334 -12.46 -2.94 0.79
CA ILE A 334 -11.53 -1.82 0.73
C ILE A 334 -10.21 -2.20 1.42
N TYR A 335 -9.09 -1.74 0.86
CA TYR A 335 -7.79 -1.78 1.51
C TYR A 335 -7.30 -0.35 1.78
N ALA A 336 -7.11 -0.01 3.04
CA ALA A 336 -6.68 1.31 3.49
C ALA A 336 -5.21 1.26 3.92
N PHE A 337 -4.32 1.81 3.10
CA PHE A 337 -2.89 1.84 3.33
C PHE A 337 -2.47 3.12 4.06
N ASN A 338 -1.70 3.00 5.15
CA ASN A 338 -1.20 4.13 5.96
C ASN A 338 -2.31 5.16 6.28
N TRP A 339 -3.42 4.69 6.79
CA TRP A 339 -4.65 5.48 6.82
C TRP A 339 -4.72 6.54 7.93
N HIS A 340 -3.81 6.62 8.86
CA HIS A 340 -3.81 7.60 9.96
C HIS A 340 -5.19 7.73 10.66
N ALA A 341 -5.74 6.61 11.11
CA ALA A 341 -7.09 6.55 11.70
C ALA A 341 -7.19 7.18 13.10
N ASP A 342 -6.09 7.64 13.67
CA ASP A 342 -6.01 8.45 14.88
C ASP A 342 -6.71 9.81 14.75
N ALA A 343 -6.89 10.32 13.51
CA ALA A 343 -7.70 11.51 13.27
C ALA A 343 -9.20 11.15 13.21
N ASP A 344 -10.05 11.84 13.98
CA ASP A 344 -11.49 11.58 14.06
C ASP A 344 -12.19 11.44 12.71
N ARG A 345 -11.83 12.30 11.77
CA ARG A 345 -12.38 12.27 10.40
C ARG A 345 -12.06 10.99 9.65
N ARG A 346 -10.84 10.44 9.86
CA ARG A 346 -10.38 9.22 9.22
C ARG A 346 -11.02 8.01 9.86
N ARG A 347 -11.18 8.02 11.18
CA ARG A 347 -11.92 7.01 11.90
C ARG A 347 -13.39 6.98 11.47
N LEU A 348 -14.02 8.13 11.30
CA LEU A 348 -15.40 8.22 10.78
C LEU A 348 -15.55 7.54 9.42
N LEU A 349 -14.59 7.72 8.52
CA LEU A 349 -14.62 7.06 7.21
C LEU A 349 -14.57 5.54 7.35
N LEU A 350 -13.80 5.00 8.29
CA LEU A 350 -13.75 3.55 8.54
C LEU A 350 -15.09 2.96 9.04
N THR A 351 -16.01 3.77 9.52
CA THR A 351 -17.39 3.32 9.85
C THR A 351 -18.34 3.36 8.65
N GLN A 352 -17.88 3.83 7.48
CA GLN A 352 -18.74 4.11 6.33
C GLN A 352 -18.33 3.38 5.05
N ILE A 353 -17.02 3.36 4.73
CA ILE A 353 -16.55 2.97 3.42
C ILE A 353 -16.48 1.46 3.17
N GLY A 354 -16.57 0.64 4.20
CA GLY A 354 -16.53 -0.81 4.11
C GLY A 354 -17.85 -1.46 3.69
N SER A 355 -18.97 -0.71 3.65
CA SER A 355 -20.28 -1.21 3.26
C SER A 355 -21.00 -0.24 2.32
N GLN A 356 -21.68 -0.79 1.32
CA GLN A 356 -22.52 0.02 0.41
C GLN A 356 -23.68 0.67 1.17
N ASP A 357 -24.28 -0.02 2.12
CA ASP A 357 -25.42 0.48 2.86
C ASP A 357 -25.10 1.74 3.68
N THR A 358 -23.88 1.79 4.25
CA THR A 358 -23.43 2.96 5.02
C THR A 358 -22.97 4.13 4.14
N LEU A 359 -22.63 3.86 2.87
CA LEU A 359 -22.30 4.90 1.90
C LEU A 359 -23.52 5.56 1.28
N GLN A 360 -24.67 4.87 1.24
CA GLN A 360 -25.84 5.22 0.42
C GLN A 360 -26.34 6.64 0.68
N ALA A 361 -26.44 7.06 1.94
CA ALA A 361 -26.96 8.38 2.33
C ALA A 361 -25.85 9.45 2.52
N THR A 362 -24.67 9.28 1.91
CA THR A 362 -23.57 10.22 2.13
C THR A 362 -23.29 11.08 0.91
N ASP A 363 -22.89 12.33 1.14
CA ASP A 363 -22.39 13.22 0.08
C ASP A 363 -21.07 12.71 -0.48
N ARG A 364 -20.84 12.92 -1.80
CA ARG A 364 -19.68 12.44 -2.54
C ARG A 364 -19.16 13.48 -3.53
N VAL A 365 -17.87 13.42 -3.82
CA VAL A 365 -17.22 14.20 -4.89
C VAL A 365 -16.41 13.25 -5.77
N TYR A 366 -16.89 13.01 -6.97
CA TYR A 366 -16.17 12.28 -8.00
C TYR A 366 -15.13 13.19 -8.64
N ALA A 367 -13.91 12.68 -8.83
CA ALA A 367 -12.81 13.42 -9.44
C ALA A 367 -12.20 12.64 -10.59
N ALA A 368 -11.79 13.34 -11.64
CA ALA A 368 -10.94 12.76 -12.67
C ALA A 368 -9.53 12.55 -12.13
N THR A 369 -8.87 11.48 -12.56
CA THR A 369 -7.51 11.15 -12.10
C THR A 369 -6.52 12.20 -12.59
N HIS A 370 -5.81 12.80 -11.64
CA HIS A 370 -4.76 13.76 -11.92
C HIS A 370 -3.45 13.03 -12.27
N ARG A 371 -2.82 13.39 -13.39
CA ARG A 371 -1.61 12.71 -13.86
C ARG A 371 -0.33 13.07 -13.10
N PHE A 372 -0.40 13.99 -12.15
CA PHE A 372 0.70 14.42 -11.29
C PHE A 372 0.41 14.07 -9.83
N LEU A 373 -0.02 12.85 -9.59
CA LEU A 373 -0.17 12.39 -8.23
C LEU A 373 1.19 12.43 -7.52
N VAL A 374 1.25 13.11 -6.44
CA VAL A 374 2.23 13.32 -5.36
C VAL A 374 3.72 13.26 -5.70
N TYR A 375 4.20 12.40 -6.59
CA TYR A 375 5.64 12.14 -6.75
C TYR A 375 6.19 12.44 -8.14
N GLU A 376 5.61 13.35 -8.88
CA GLU A 376 6.09 13.66 -10.25
C GLU A 376 7.58 13.98 -10.30
N GLY A 377 8.11 14.71 -9.33
CA GLY A 377 9.52 15.06 -9.25
C GLY A 377 10.44 13.91 -8.90
N GLN A 378 9.91 12.88 -8.25
CA GLN A 378 10.66 11.75 -7.70
C GLN A 378 10.63 10.52 -8.61
N TRP A 379 9.55 10.35 -9.37
CA TRP A 379 9.31 9.16 -10.19
C TRP A 379 9.54 9.48 -11.67
N ARG A 380 10.79 9.68 -12.01
CA ARG A 380 11.21 9.97 -13.38
C ARG A 380 11.50 8.69 -14.12
N GLY A 381 10.78 7.82 -14.35
CA GLY A 381 11.08 6.59 -15.08
C GLY A 381 10.04 6.25 -16.13
N ALA A 382 10.23 5.14 -16.80
CA ALA A 382 9.29 4.57 -17.74
C ALA A 382 7.97 4.19 -17.06
N TYR A 383 8.04 3.79 -15.80
CA TYR A 383 6.89 3.43 -15.00
C TYR A 383 6.32 4.65 -14.27
N ARG A 384 5.15 5.06 -14.69
CA ARG A 384 4.35 6.08 -14.03
C ARG A 384 2.90 5.62 -14.05
N PRO A 385 2.51 4.76 -13.10
CA PRO A 385 1.18 4.18 -13.09
C PRO A 385 0.09 5.24 -13.03
N ASP A 386 0.33 6.29 -12.25
CA ASP A 386 -0.50 7.48 -12.14
C ASP A 386 -0.67 8.21 -13.49
N ARG A 387 0.36 8.23 -14.34
CA ARG A 387 0.29 8.84 -15.68
C ARG A 387 -0.45 7.99 -16.70
N LEU A 388 -0.42 6.68 -16.54
CA LEU A 388 -1.16 5.80 -17.45
C LEU A 388 -2.67 5.97 -17.29
N LEU A 389 -3.11 6.20 -16.07
CA LEU A 389 -4.52 6.37 -15.72
C LEU A 389 -4.93 7.85 -15.63
N GLY A 390 -3.95 8.75 -15.49
CA GLY A 390 -4.19 10.19 -15.29
C GLY A 390 -4.76 10.89 -16.52
N GLN A 391 -5.88 11.58 -16.35
CA GLN A 391 -6.57 12.32 -17.40
C GLN A 391 -6.31 13.82 -17.35
N VAL A 392 -6.09 14.38 -16.16
CA VAL A 392 -5.86 15.81 -15.97
C VAL A 392 -4.45 16.07 -15.42
N PRO A 393 -3.85 17.26 -15.61
CA PRO A 393 -4.37 18.36 -16.39
C PRO A 393 -4.32 18.11 -17.89
N VAL A 394 -5.23 18.71 -18.64
CA VAL A 394 -5.24 18.71 -20.10
C VAL A 394 -5.03 20.13 -20.65
N PRO A 395 -4.16 20.33 -21.66
CA PRO A 395 -3.99 21.64 -22.27
C PRO A 395 -5.24 22.03 -23.06
N LEU A 396 -5.80 23.19 -22.76
CA LEU A 396 -6.84 23.80 -23.59
C LEU A 396 -6.17 24.48 -24.77
N ARG A 397 -6.60 24.16 -25.99
CA ARG A 397 -6.11 24.84 -27.20
C ARG A 397 -6.75 26.21 -27.33
N GLN A 398 -5.99 27.19 -27.86
CA GLN A 398 -6.45 28.56 -28.01
C GLN A 398 -7.53 28.78 -29.10
N THR A 399 -7.77 27.81 -29.96
CA THR A 399 -8.76 27.92 -31.04
C THR A 399 -9.89 26.91 -30.85
N LEU A 400 -11.07 27.40 -30.56
CA LEU A 400 -12.31 26.65 -30.31
C LEU A 400 -12.99 26.13 -31.60
N THR A 401 -12.29 25.87 -32.66
CA THR A 401 -12.88 25.32 -33.90
C THR A 401 -12.97 23.81 -33.92
N GLU A 402 -12.39 23.13 -32.91
CA GLU A 402 -12.41 21.69 -32.77
C GLU A 402 -12.98 21.29 -31.42
N VAL A 403 -13.48 20.06 -31.32
CA VAL A 403 -13.88 19.46 -30.06
C VAL A 403 -12.68 19.48 -29.09
N GLY A 404 -12.86 20.04 -27.90
CA GLY A 404 -11.83 20.11 -26.89
C GLY A 404 -11.45 18.72 -26.37
N PRO A 405 -10.43 18.63 -25.49
CA PRO A 405 -10.07 17.35 -24.86
C PRO A 405 -11.25 16.80 -24.06
N VAL A 406 -11.46 15.49 -24.16
CA VAL A 406 -12.47 14.78 -23.39
C VAL A 406 -11.82 14.29 -22.10
N VAL A 407 -12.50 14.47 -21.00
CA VAL A 407 -12.13 13.94 -19.67
C VAL A 407 -13.31 13.11 -19.18
N ASP A 408 -13.06 11.83 -18.94
CA ASP A 408 -14.08 10.93 -18.43
C ASP A 408 -14.16 11.05 -16.90
N LEU A 409 -15.37 11.20 -16.39
CA LEU A 409 -15.66 11.21 -14.98
C LEU A 409 -16.66 10.09 -14.67
N MET A 410 -16.19 9.03 -14.03
CA MET A 410 -17.07 7.94 -13.64
C MET A 410 -17.86 8.29 -12.39
N VAL A 411 -19.18 8.38 -12.55
CA VAL A 411 -20.16 8.54 -11.48
C VAL A 411 -20.97 7.24 -11.39
N VAL A 412 -21.03 6.64 -10.22
CA VAL A 412 -21.71 5.34 -10.01
C VAL A 412 -23.08 5.48 -9.35
N ASP A 413 -23.44 6.69 -8.91
CA ASP A 413 -24.76 6.96 -8.32
C ASP A 413 -25.84 6.90 -9.40
N ASP A 414 -26.88 6.12 -9.15
CA ASP A 414 -28.09 6.11 -9.97
C ASP A 414 -29.11 7.10 -9.41
N PHE A 415 -29.12 8.31 -9.94
CA PHE A 415 -30.03 9.37 -9.50
C PHE A 415 -31.51 9.09 -9.85
N SER A 416 -31.81 8.03 -10.60
CA SER A 416 -33.20 7.60 -10.81
C SER A 416 -33.74 6.79 -9.64
N VAL A 417 -32.84 6.13 -8.89
CA VAL A 417 -33.16 5.35 -7.69
C VAL A 417 -32.96 6.18 -6.43
N GLU A 418 -31.89 6.96 -6.40
CA GLU A 418 -31.53 7.84 -5.28
C GLU A 418 -31.37 9.29 -5.78
N PRO A 419 -32.42 10.06 -5.87
CA PRO A 419 -32.35 11.42 -6.40
C PRO A 419 -31.49 12.32 -5.50
N ALA A 420 -30.43 12.88 -6.05
CA ALA A 420 -29.61 13.87 -5.37
C ALA A 420 -30.41 15.20 -5.19
N GLN A 421 -30.24 15.83 -4.03
CA GLN A 421 -30.82 17.18 -3.81
C GLN A 421 -30.11 18.22 -4.69
N ARG A 422 -28.82 18.02 -4.97
CA ARG A 422 -27.99 18.93 -5.77
C ARG A 422 -26.86 18.17 -6.45
N VAL A 423 -26.67 18.46 -7.74
CA VAL A 423 -25.54 17.98 -8.52
C VAL A 423 -24.78 19.19 -9.09
N GLU A 424 -23.48 19.24 -8.88
CA GLU A 424 -22.60 20.31 -9.38
C GLU A 424 -21.45 19.72 -10.19
N LEU A 425 -21.14 20.33 -11.33
CA LEU A 425 -19.89 20.12 -12.03
C LEU A 425 -18.94 21.27 -11.70
N ARG A 426 -17.73 20.94 -11.20
CA ARG A 426 -16.67 21.90 -10.90
C ARG A 426 -15.49 21.70 -11.86
N LEU A 427 -15.12 22.78 -12.54
CA LEU A 427 -13.96 22.81 -13.42
C LEU A 427 -12.94 23.79 -12.85
N HIS A 428 -11.68 23.33 -12.73
CA HIS A 428 -10.58 24.20 -12.36
C HIS A 428 -9.75 24.52 -13.62
N LEU A 429 -9.72 25.79 -13.98
CA LEU A 429 -8.95 26.30 -15.13
C LEU A 429 -7.75 27.06 -14.59
N CYS A 430 -6.54 26.62 -14.93
CA CYS A 430 -5.30 27.30 -14.61
C CYS A 430 -4.89 28.23 -15.75
N GLU A 431 -4.33 29.40 -15.44
CA GLU A 431 -3.79 30.36 -16.42
C GLU A 431 -4.78 30.84 -17.50
N ALA A 432 -6.07 30.82 -17.20
CA ALA A 432 -7.08 31.36 -18.11
C ALA A 432 -6.95 32.88 -18.19
N GLN A 433 -6.57 33.39 -19.37
CA GLN A 433 -6.39 34.84 -19.64
C GLN A 433 -7.63 35.52 -20.19
N ALA A 434 -8.68 34.80 -20.54
CA ALA A 434 -9.88 35.33 -21.12
C ALA A 434 -11.08 35.22 -20.20
N ALA A 435 -11.93 36.24 -20.18
CA ALA A 435 -13.24 36.15 -19.56
C ALA A 435 -14.06 35.10 -20.31
N ILE A 436 -14.54 34.07 -19.60
CA ILE A 436 -15.50 33.13 -20.12
C ILE A 436 -16.84 33.84 -20.12
N THR A 437 -17.36 34.15 -21.28
CA THR A 437 -18.72 34.69 -21.44
C THR A 437 -19.73 33.60 -21.66
#